data_eab5ccde083b7efa043b141d5d89adab
#
_entry.id   eab5ccde083b7efa043b141d5d89adab
#
_cell.length_a   1.000
_cell.length_b   1.000
_cell.length_c   1.000
_cell.angle_alpha   90.00
_cell.angle_beta   90.00
_cell.angle_gamma   90.00
#
_symmetry.space_group_name_H-M   'P 1'
#
loop_
_entity.id
_entity.type
_entity.pdbx_description
1 polymer ?
#
loop_
_entity_poly.entity_id
_entity_poly.type
_entity_poly.pdbx_seq_one_letter_code
_entity_poly.pdbx_strand_id
1 'polypeptide(L)'
;MKLGILGATGAVGMQMIKCIEERNINCELKLFASRKSAGKTIKVKICGKETKLVIEEANENSFNSLDFVLGAVEADFARIFAPHIVKAGAVFIDNSNAFRMDNDVPLVVPEINASDAKNNKGIISNPNCSTIITDIAIYSINKLSKIKSIIASTYQAVSGAGIYGMLALDEQIKYISKHDELTNNKILNMNDEELTSKAFKNQIAYNLIPCIGSFTENDFTTEEMKMQNETRKIMHLPDLKVTCTCVRVPVMRSHSISVTLDLEKKLTINDVKDTLKNAKGVKLVDNNEQFLYPMPLNTTDLDIVEVGRIREDLVFENGISLFCSGDQIRKGAATNAVQILELFI
;
A
#
# COMPACT_ATOMS: atom_id res chain seq x y z
N MET A 1 -14.85 18.08 13.01
CA MET A 1 -14.59 16.64 13.12
C MET A 1 -13.38 16.42 14.04
N LYS A 2 -13.45 15.43 14.94
CA LYS A 2 -12.35 15.04 15.82
C LYS A 2 -11.72 13.75 15.31
N LEU A 3 -10.45 13.80 14.97
CA LEU A 3 -9.72 12.72 14.29
C LEU A 3 -8.56 12.25 15.16
N GLY A 4 -8.43 10.94 15.36
CA GLY A 4 -7.26 10.32 15.97
C GLY A 4 -6.36 9.64 14.93
N ILE A 5 -5.05 9.64 15.14
CA ILE A 5 -4.11 8.78 14.42
C ILE A 5 -3.43 7.86 15.42
N LEU A 6 -3.71 6.57 15.35
CA LEU A 6 -3.09 5.53 16.16
C LEU A 6 -1.85 5.00 15.41
N GLY A 7 -0.66 5.13 16.02
CA GLY A 7 0.63 4.84 15.36
C GLY A 7 1.23 6.04 14.63
N ALA A 8 0.95 7.26 15.10
CA ALA A 8 1.32 8.53 14.46
C ALA A 8 2.82 8.71 14.16
N THR A 9 3.72 7.99 14.84
CA THR A 9 5.18 8.10 14.66
C THR A 9 5.76 7.11 13.64
N GLY A 10 4.95 6.19 13.15
CA GLY A 10 5.35 5.24 12.11
C GLY A 10 5.38 5.91 10.71
N ALA A 11 5.98 5.24 9.73
CA ALA A 11 6.08 5.77 8.36
C ALA A 11 4.70 6.09 7.76
N VAL A 12 3.72 5.19 7.93
CA VAL A 12 2.35 5.41 7.45
C VAL A 12 1.64 6.48 8.25
N GLY A 13 1.76 6.51 9.59
CA GLY A 13 1.14 7.52 10.45
C GLY A 13 1.61 8.94 10.15
N MET A 14 2.93 9.13 9.97
CA MET A 14 3.50 10.41 9.54
C MET A 14 2.99 10.82 8.15
N GLN A 15 2.83 9.86 7.26
CA GLN A 15 2.30 10.15 5.92
C GLN A 15 0.80 10.47 5.95
N MET A 16 0.01 9.89 6.88
CA MET A 16 -1.38 10.28 7.10
C MET A 16 -1.50 11.73 7.54
N ILE A 17 -0.63 12.18 8.47
CA ILE A 17 -0.57 13.59 8.88
C ILE A 17 -0.31 14.47 7.67
N LYS A 18 0.69 14.15 6.85
CA LYS A 18 1.01 14.89 5.63
C LYS A 18 -0.15 14.92 4.64
N CYS A 19 -0.84 13.80 4.43
CA CYS A 19 -2.04 13.76 3.58
C CYS A 19 -3.18 14.65 4.10
N ILE A 20 -3.42 14.68 5.41
CA ILE A 20 -4.42 15.54 6.03
C ILE A 20 -4.09 17.03 5.80
N GLU A 21 -2.81 17.40 5.95
CA GLU A 21 -2.32 18.77 5.69
C GLU A 21 -2.50 19.18 4.23
N GLU A 22 -2.02 18.36 3.29
CA GLU A 22 -2.06 18.63 1.85
C GLU A 22 -3.49 18.70 1.30
N ARG A 23 -4.40 17.88 1.85
CA ARG A 23 -5.80 17.82 1.46
C ARG A 23 -6.67 18.84 2.22
N ASN A 24 -6.06 19.66 3.09
CA ASN A 24 -6.71 20.71 3.89
C ASN A 24 -7.93 20.19 4.68
N ILE A 25 -7.84 18.99 5.24
CA ILE A 25 -8.94 18.40 6.03
C ILE A 25 -9.07 19.17 7.35
N ASN A 26 -10.25 19.79 7.56
CA ASN A 26 -10.54 20.55 8.76
C ASN A 26 -10.90 19.59 9.92
N CYS A 27 -9.99 19.40 10.84
CA CYS A 27 -10.18 18.53 12.00
C CYS A 27 -9.45 19.01 13.26
N GLU A 28 -9.95 18.61 14.41
CA GLU A 28 -9.22 18.57 15.67
C GLU A 28 -8.45 17.25 15.72
N LEU A 29 -7.12 17.32 15.53
CA LEU A 29 -6.28 16.13 15.37
C LEU A 29 -5.65 15.75 16.71
N LYS A 30 -5.73 14.44 17.08
CA LYS A 30 -5.03 13.83 18.20
C LYS A 30 -4.08 12.74 17.69
N LEU A 31 -2.89 12.66 18.28
CA LEU A 31 -1.83 11.74 17.87
C LEU A 31 -1.54 10.74 18.99
N PHE A 32 -1.64 9.45 18.65
CA PHE A 32 -1.41 8.35 19.58
C PHE A 32 -0.26 7.48 19.12
N ALA A 33 0.60 7.07 20.05
CA ALA A 33 1.68 6.13 19.81
C ALA A 33 2.00 5.32 21.06
N SER A 34 3.04 4.49 20.99
CA SER A 34 3.54 3.74 22.15
C SER A 34 4.16 4.67 23.20
N ARG A 35 4.29 4.17 24.42
CA ARG A 35 4.95 4.85 25.55
C ARG A 35 6.33 5.44 25.21
N LYS A 36 7.09 4.79 24.32
CA LYS A 36 8.41 5.29 23.88
C LYS A 36 8.35 6.62 23.12
N SER A 37 7.22 6.93 22.52
CA SER A 37 7.01 8.14 21.73
C SER A 37 6.13 9.16 22.42
N ALA A 38 5.42 8.79 23.49
CA ALA A 38 4.57 9.68 24.28
C ALA A 38 5.39 10.87 24.84
N GLY A 39 4.76 12.04 24.88
CA GLY A 39 5.38 13.31 25.30
C GLY A 39 6.19 14.03 24.20
N LYS A 40 6.54 13.36 23.10
CA LYS A 40 7.15 14.04 21.94
C LYS A 40 6.11 14.91 21.25
N THR A 41 6.58 15.93 20.54
CA THR A 41 5.71 16.85 19.78
C THR A 41 5.96 16.76 18.30
N ILE A 42 4.88 16.84 17.52
CA ILE A 42 4.91 16.97 16.06
C ILE A 42 4.29 18.31 15.70
N LYS A 43 4.93 19.06 14.78
CA LYS A 43 4.32 20.23 14.16
C LYS A 43 3.42 19.76 13.03
N VAL A 44 2.20 20.24 12.98
CA VAL A 44 1.20 19.95 11.95
C VAL A 44 0.58 21.23 11.46
N LYS A 45 0.18 21.27 10.18
CA LYS A 45 -0.47 22.43 9.57
C LYS A 45 -1.88 22.08 9.14
N ILE A 46 -2.88 22.39 9.97
CA ILE A 46 -4.30 22.15 9.67
C ILE A 46 -4.94 23.44 9.16
N CYS A 47 -5.53 23.39 7.98
CA CYS A 47 -6.17 24.56 7.31
C CYS A 47 -5.29 25.82 7.35
N GLY A 48 -3.99 25.66 7.05
CA GLY A 48 -3.04 26.77 7.01
C GLY A 48 -2.48 27.21 8.37
N LYS A 49 -3.03 26.71 9.49
CA LYS A 49 -2.58 27.07 10.84
C LYS A 49 -1.60 26.01 11.39
N GLU A 50 -0.36 26.44 11.65
CA GLU A 50 0.64 25.59 12.31
C GLU A 50 0.29 25.40 13.80
N THR A 51 0.29 24.14 14.26
CA THR A 51 0.04 23.79 15.66
C THR A 51 1.05 22.70 16.07
N LYS A 52 1.52 22.76 17.31
CA LYS A 52 2.28 21.66 17.92
C LYS A 52 1.32 20.73 18.63
N LEU A 53 1.30 19.47 18.21
CA LEU A 53 0.53 18.42 18.87
C LEU A 53 1.47 17.54 19.69
N VAL A 54 1.05 17.23 20.91
CA VAL A 54 1.74 16.28 21.77
C VAL A 54 1.26 14.88 21.43
N ILE A 55 2.17 13.93 21.32
CA ILE A 55 1.86 12.52 21.14
C ILE A 55 1.44 11.95 22.49
N GLU A 56 0.25 11.37 22.55
CA GLU A 56 -0.29 10.70 23.73
C GLU A 56 0.01 9.19 23.68
N GLU A 57 0.19 8.56 24.85
CA GLU A 57 0.21 7.10 24.93
C GLU A 57 -1.20 6.57 24.69
N ALA A 58 -1.35 5.65 23.73
CA ALA A 58 -2.64 5.02 23.46
C ALA A 58 -3.08 4.12 24.63
N ASN A 59 -4.29 4.31 25.11
CA ASN A 59 -4.96 3.48 26.12
C ASN A 59 -6.45 3.33 25.80
N GLU A 60 -7.15 2.53 26.54
CA GLU A 60 -8.57 2.19 26.31
C GLU A 60 -9.50 3.42 26.27
N ASN A 61 -9.17 4.50 26.99
CA ASN A 61 -9.96 5.72 27.09
C ASN A 61 -9.53 6.82 26.10
N SER A 62 -8.47 6.60 25.33
CA SER A 62 -7.88 7.59 24.43
C SER A 62 -8.84 8.04 23.32
N PHE A 63 -9.82 7.22 22.98
CA PHE A 63 -10.68 7.39 21.82
C PHE A 63 -12.02 8.07 22.12
N ASN A 64 -12.28 8.38 23.38
CA ASN A 64 -13.50 9.06 23.80
C ASN A 64 -13.65 10.40 23.06
N SER A 65 -14.85 10.67 22.57
CA SER A 65 -15.20 11.89 21.82
C SER A 65 -14.52 12.07 20.45
N LEU A 66 -13.86 11.06 19.89
CA LEU A 66 -13.40 11.07 18.49
C LEU A 66 -14.53 10.64 17.56
N ASP A 67 -14.54 11.22 16.34
CA ASP A 67 -15.45 10.79 15.26
C ASP A 67 -14.82 9.65 14.47
N PHE A 68 -13.50 9.75 14.21
CA PHE A 68 -12.73 8.77 13.44
C PHE A 68 -11.36 8.51 14.05
N VAL A 69 -10.83 7.31 13.82
CA VAL A 69 -9.45 6.94 14.13
C VAL A 69 -8.82 6.28 12.90
N LEU A 70 -7.70 6.84 12.42
CA LEU A 70 -6.87 6.21 11.40
C LEU A 70 -5.82 5.32 12.09
N GLY A 71 -5.83 4.03 11.77
CA GLY A 71 -4.89 3.06 12.32
C GLY A 71 -3.67 2.86 11.44
N ALA A 72 -2.48 3.07 12.00
CA ALA A 72 -1.19 2.82 11.37
C ALA A 72 -0.31 1.96 12.31
N VAL A 73 -0.89 0.88 12.83
CA VAL A 73 -0.28 -0.06 13.77
C VAL A 73 -0.34 -1.49 13.24
N GLU A 74 0.41 -2.39 13.86
CA GLU A 74 0.36 -3.83 13.55
C GLU A 74 -0.99 -4.44 13.95
N ALA A 75 -1.31 -5.60 13.34
CA ALA A 75 -2.60 -6.26 13.50
C ALA A 75 -2.99 -6.56 14.95
N ASP A 76 -2.04 -6.97 15.78
CA ASP A 76 -2.31 -7.28 17.19
C ASP A 76 -2.75 -6.05 17.96
N PHE A 77 -2.10 -4.90 17.74
CA PHE A 77 -2.51 -3.63 18.35
C PHE A 77 -3.86 -3.15 17.78
N ALA A 78 -4.10 -3.33 16.49
CA ALA A 78 -5.39 -3.01 15.89
C ALA A 78 -6.52 -3.83 16.55
N ARG A 79 -6.32 -5.13 16.75
CA ARG A 79 -7.29 -6.00 17.45
C ARG A 79 -7.52 -5.59 18.91
N ILE A 80 -6.50 -5.12 19.63
CA ILE A 80 -6.61 -4.64 21.01
C ILE A 80 -7.45 -3.36 21.05
N PHE A 81 -7.18 -2.38 20.20
CA PHE A 81 -7.80 -1.06 20.30
C PHE A 81 -9.15 -0.94 19.58
N ALA A 82 -9.42 -1.73 18.54
CA ALA A 82 -10.66 -1.64 17.78
C ALA A 82 -11.93 -1.72 18.63
N PRO A 83 -12.06 -2.64 19.62
CA PRO A 83 -13.25 -2.69 20.47
C PRO A 83 -13.45 -1.40 21.29
N HIS A 84 -12.37 -0.76 21.74
CA HIS A 84 -12.42 0.47 22.54
C HIS A 84 -12.80 1.67 21.65
N ILE A 85 -12.27 1.72 20.42
CA ILE A 85 -12.61 2.76 19.41
C ILE A 85 -14.09 2.69 19.05
N VAL A 86 -14.58 1.49 18.72
CA VAL A 86 -15.99 1.28 18.33
C VAL A 86 -16.93 1.55 19.51
N LYS A 87 -16.57 1.11 20.72
CA LYS A 87 -17.34 1.39 21.95
C LYS A 87 -17.43 2.89 22.24
N ALA A 88 -16.39 3.66 21.92
CA ALA A 88 -16.38 5.11 22.05
C ALA A 88 -17.25 5.83 21.00
N GLY A 89 -17.81 5.11 20.04
CA GLY A 89 -18.64 5.63 18.96
C GLY A 89 -17.86 6.15 17.74
N ALA A 90 -16.53 5.99 17.72
CA ALA A 90 -15.70 6.37 16.58
C ALA A 90 -15.63 5.28 15.52
N VAL A 91 -15.45 5.67 14.24
CA VAL A 91 -15.16 4.74 13.14
C VAL A 91 -13.65 4.54 13.04
N PHE A 92 -13.23 3.28 13.07
CA PHE A 92 -11.84 2.88 12.93
C PHE A 92 -11.51 2.54 11.47
N ILE A 93 -10.65 3.31 10.82
CA ILE A 93 -10.11 3.03 9.48
C ILE A 93 -8.72 2.40 9.65
N ASP A 94 -8.67 1.07 9.51
CA ASP A 94 -7.50 0.26 9.86
C ASP A 94 -6.64 -0.11 8.65
N ASN A 95 -5.33 0.21 8.69
CA ASN A 95 -4.38 -0.19 7.66
C ASN A 95 -3.75 -1.56 7.88
N SER A 96 -3.94 -2.18 9.04
CA SER A 96 -3.42 -3.51 9.30
C SER A 96 -4.19 -4.58 8.51
N ASN A 97 -3.73 -5.80 8.57
CA ASN A 97 -4.46 -6.93 7.99
C ASN A 97 -5.46 -7.58 8.98
N ALA A 98 -5.68 -6.97 10.15
CA ALA A 98 -6.46 -7.56 11.23
C ALA A 98 -7.88 -7.95 10.84
N PHE A 99 -8.55 -7.10 10.05
CA PHE A 99 -9.98 -7.21 9.78
C PHE A 99 -10.33 -7.30 8.29
N ARG A 100 -9.32 -7.30 7.39
CA ARG A 100 -9.55 -7.19 5.93
C ARG A 100 -10.47 -8.27 5.37
N MET A 101 -10.38 -9.49 5.89
CA MET A 101 -11.16 -10.61 5.40
C MET A 101 -12.42 -10.92 6.23
N ASP A 102 -12.70 -10.12 7.27
CA ASP A 102 -13.91 -10.27 8.08
C ASP A 102 -15.13 -9.88 7.24
N ASN A 103 -16.18 -10.73 7.23
CA ASN A 103 -17.36 -10.52 6.39
C ASN A 103 -18.11 -9.22 6.69
N ASP A 104 -18.11 -8.81 7.95
CA ASP A 104 -18.80 -7.61 8.45
C ASP A 104 -17.98 -6.32 8.34
N VAL A 105 -16.74 -6.40 7.88
CA VAL A 105 -15.84 -5.27 7.74
C VAL A 105 -15.61 -4.96 6.26
N PRO A 106 -16.03 -3.79 5.75
CA PRO A 106 -15.76 -3.42 4.37
C PRO A 106 -14.25 -3.18 4.15
N LEU A 107 -13.78 -3.65 2.99
CA LEU A 107 -12.41 -3.48 2.49
C LEU A 107 -12.47 -2.50 1.32
N VAL A 108 -11.95 -1.27 1.49
CA VAL A 108 -12.32 -0.16 0.62
C VAL A 108 -11.14 0.46 -0.13
N VAL A 109 -11.31 0.58 -1.44
CA VAL A 109 -10.53 1.45 -2.33
C VAL A 109 -11.50 2.47 -2.92
N PRO A 110 -11.44 3.77 -2.56
CA PRO A 110 -12.45 4.75 -2.92
C PRO A 110 -12.69 4.90 -4.43
N GLU A 111 -11.70 4.66 -5.27
CA GLU A 111 -11.84 4.69 -6.73
C GLU A 111 -12.64 3.51 -7.29
N ILE A 112 -12.82 2.43 -6.49
CA ILE A 112 -13.41 1.16 -6.93
C ILE A 112 -14.77 0.92 -6.29
N ASN A 113 -14.79 0.87 -4.95
CA ASN A 113 -15.95 0.41 -4.17
C ASN A 113 -16.30 1.35 -3.00
N ALA A 114 -16.24 2.67 -3.22
CA ALA A 114 -16.55 3.69 -2.20
C ALA A 114 -17.87 3.46 -1.46
N SER A 115 -18.90 2.92 -2.14
CA SER A 115 -20.21 2.64 -1.55
C SER A 115 -20.15 1.65 -0.40
N ASP A 116 -19.19 0.73 -0.42
CA ASP A 116 -19.05 -0.31 0.61
C ASP A 116 -18.73 0.28 1.99
N ALA A 117 -18.04 1.43 2.01
CA ALA A 117 -17.71 2.14 3.25
C ALA A 117 -18.94 2.43 4.12
N LYS A 118 -20.12 2.62 3.51
CA LYS A 118 -21.39 2.89 4.21
C LYS A 118 -21.92 1.69 5.01
N ASN A 119 -21.47 0.49 4.66
CA ASN A 119 -21.89 -0.75 5.32
C ASN A 119 -21.06 -1.09 6.56
N ASN A 120 -20.19 -0.18 7.01
CA ASN A 120 -19.36 -0.45 8.18
C ASN A 120 -20.17 -0.53 9.47
N LYS A 121 -19.68 -1.34 10.40
CA LYS A 121 -20.19 -1.48 11.77
C LYS A 121 -19.19 -0.87 12.78
N GLY A 122 -18.56 0.25 12.42
CA GLY A 122 -17.54 0.93 13.22
C GLY A 122 -16.10 0.61 12.83
N ILE A 123 -15.88 -0.32 11.89
CA ILE A 123 -14.54 -0.63 11.36
C ILE A 123 -14.60 -0.64 9.83
N ILE A 124 -13.60 -0.03 9.19
CA ILE A 124 -13.34 -0.10 7.74
C ILE A 124 -11.89 -0.49 7.56
N SER A 125 -11.63 -1.51 6.75
CA SER A 125 -10.26 -1.93 6.45
C SER A 125 -9.71 -1.25 5.21
N ASN A 126 -8.48 -0.79 5.32
CA ASN A 126 -7.65 -0.33 4.21
C ASN A 126 -6.88 -1.52 3.65
N PRO A 127 -6.92 -1.79 2.33
CA PRO A 127 -6.30 -2.98 1.75
C PRO A 127 -4.78 -2.98 1.80
N ASN A 128 -4.20 -4.10 1.37
CA ASN A 128 -2.77 -4.24 1.13
C ASN A 128 -2.29 -3.29 0.04
N CYS A 129 -1.08 -2.76 0.18
CA CYS A 129 -0.54 -1.74 -0.72
C CYS A 129 -0.38 -2.21 -2.16
N SER A 130 0.09 -3.45 -2.38
CA SER A 130 0.23 -4.01 -3.73
C SER A 130 -1.13 -4.28 -4.35
N THR A 131 -2.12 -4.70 -3.54
CA THR A 131 -3.50 -4.88 -3.98
C THR A 131 -4.12 -3.55 -4.42
N ILE A 132 -4.01 -2.49 -3.61
CA ILE A 132 -4.54 -1.16 -3.97
C ILE A 132 -3.97 -0.69 -5.32
N ILE A 133 -2.64 -0.76 -5.49
CA ILE A 133 -1.97 -0.29 -6.71
C ILE A 133 -2.41 -1.11 -7.92
N THR A 134 -2.48 -2.43 -7.77
CA THR A 134 -2.92 -3.34 -8.85
C THR A 134 -4.37 -3.11 -9.22
N ASP A 135 -5.27 -3.09 -8.24
CA ASP A 135 -6.70 -2.99 -8.47
C ASP A 135 -7.07 -1.65 -9.14
N ILE A 136 -6.45 -0.55 -8.73
CA ILE A 136 -6.62 0.76 -9.39
C ILE A 136 -6.18 0.71 -10.85
N ALA A 137 -5.05 0.05 -11.14
CA ALA A 137 -4.52 -0.06 -12.49
C ALA A 137 -5.43 -0.85 -13.44
N ILE A 138 -6.19 -1.83 -12.93
CA ILE A 138 -6.96 -2.76 -13.76
C ILE A 138 -8.48 -2.56 -13.70
N TYR A 139 -9.01 -1.83 -12.70
CA TYR A 139 -10.46 -1.74 -12.47
C TYR A 139 -11.23 -1.16 -13.66
N SER A 140 -10.71 -0.13 -14.31
CA SER A 140 -11.36 0.46 -15.48
C SER A 140 -11.37 -0.49 -16.68
N ILE A 141 -10.36 -1.36 -16.81
CA ILE A 141 -10.30 -2.42 -17.82
C ILE A 141 -11.39 -3.47 -17.55
N ASN A 142 -11.56 -3.86 -16.27
CA ASN A 142 -12.62 -4.80 -15.87
C ASN A 142 -14.04 -4.30 -16.22
N LYS A 143 -14.25 -2.98 -16.26
CA LYS A 143 -15.54 -2.39 -16.70
C LYS A 143 -15.79 -2.54 -18.20
N LEU A 144 -14.75 -2.59 -19.02
CA LEU A 144 -14.87 -2.81 -20.46
C LEU A 144 -15.06 -4.29 -20.79
N SER A 145 -14.28 -5.14 -20.14
CA SER A 145 -14.35 -6.60 -20.28
C SER A 145 -14.00 -7.26 -18.96
N LYS A 146 -14.87 -8.15 -18.48
CA LYS A 146 -14.67 -8.87 -17.22
C LYS A 146 -13.32 -9.60 -17.21
N ILE A 147 -12.56 -9.41 -16.15
CA ILE A 147 -11.30 -10.12 -15.92
C ILE A 147 -11.64 -11.52 -15.40
N LYS A 148 -11.15 -12.56 -16.08
CA LYS A 148 -11.29 -13.98 -15.69
C LYS A 148 -10.14 -14.41 -14.79
N SER A 149 -8.93 -13.98 -15.12
CA SER A 149 -7.73 -14.30 -14.33
C SER A 149 -6.66 -13.21 -14.41
N ILE A 150 -5.83 -13.18 -13.37
CA ILE A 150 -4.69 -12.26 -13.21
C ILE A 150 -3.45 -13.09 -12.94
N ILE A 151 -2.38 -12.83 -13.70
CA ILE A 151 -1.02 -13.25 -13.37
C ILE A 151 -0.24 -11.98 -13.04
N ALA A 152 0.33 -11.92 -11.83
CA ALA A 152 1.07 -10.75 -11.39
C ALA A 152 2.46 -11.12 -10.84
N SER A 153 3.41 -10.23 -11.05
CA SER A 153 4.70 -10.24 -10.36
C SER A 153 4.95 -8.86 -9.78
N THR A 154 5.16 -8.78 -8.47
CA THR A 154 5.41 -7.51 -7.81
C THR A 154 6.91 -7.28 -7.61
N TYR A 155 7.30 -6.03 -7.71
CA TYR A 155 8.63 -5.51 -7.40
C TYR A 155 8.46 -4.50 -6.27
N GLN A 156 8.54 -5.01 -5.02
CA GLN A 156 8.16 -4.24 -3.85
C GLN A 156 9.36 -3.57 -3.19
N ALA A 157 9.30 -2.26 -3.04
CA ALA A 157 10.31 -1.44 -2.40
C ALA A 157 10.51 -1.81 -0.92
N VAL A 158 11.72 -1.59 -0.41
CA VAL A 158 12.12 -1.92 0.97
C VAL A 158 11.32 -1.17 2.04
N SER A 159 10.81 0.01 1.73
CA SER A 159 9.96 0.80 2.64
C SER A 159 8.63 0.13 2.98
N GLY A 160 8.20 -0.91 2.22
CA GLY A 160 7.11 -1.79 2.60
C GLY A 160 7.38 -2.60 3.88
N ALA A 161 8.65 -2.77 4.27
CA ALA A 161 9.07 -3.30 5.57
C ALA A 161 9.34 -2.20 6.62
N GLY A 162 8.78 -1.00 6.40
CA GLY A 162 8.91 0.14 7.29
C GLY A 162 10.31 0.78 7.30
N ILE A 163 10.59 1.56 8.36
CA ILE A 163 11.86 2.28 8.49
C ILE A 163 13.08 1.34 8.51
N TYR A 164 12.95 0.17 9.10
CA TYR A 164 14.05 -0.81 9.17
C TYR A 164 14.41 -1.38 7.79
N GLY A 165 13.44 -1.52 6.88
CA GLY A 165 13.71 -1.93 5.50
C GLY A 165 14.52 -0.87 4.74
N MET A 166 14.20 0.40 4.91
CA MET A 166 14.94 1.50 4.30
C MET A 166 16.37 1.62 4.86
N LEU A 167 16.52 1.52 6.18
CA LEU A 167 17.83 1.53 6.83
C LEU A 167 18.70 0.35 6.37
N ALA A 168 18.13 -0.86 6.29
CA ALA A 168 18.85 -2.03 5.83
C ALA A 168 19.45 -1.85 4.44
N LEU A 169 18.68 -1.32 3.48
CA LEU A 169 19.19 -1.06 2.14
C LEU A 169 20.30 0.01 2.14
N ASP A 170 20.10 1.11 2.86
CA ASP A 170 21.04 2.22 2.93
C ASP A 170 22.37 1.79 3.60
N GLU A 171 22.30 1.08 4.72
CA GLU A 171 23.46 0.57 5.46
C GLU A 171 24.25 -0.45 4.64
N GLN A 172 23.56 -1.40 3.98
CA GLN A 172 24.19 -2.40 3.12
C GLN A 172 24.87 -1.75 1.91
N ILE A 173 24.26 -0.77 1.25
CA ILE A 173 24.89 -0.04 0.14
C ILE A 173 26.15 0.71 0.63
N LYS A 174 26.06 1.39 1.77
CA LYS A 174 27.21 2.10 2.37
C LYS A 174 28.34 1.15 2.77
N TYR A 175 28.00 -0.01 3.33
CA TYR A 175 28.96 -1.04 3.66
C TYR A 175 29.68 -1.55 2.42
N ILE A 176 28.94 -2.00 1.41
CA ILE A 176 29.47 -2.54 0.17
C ILE A 176 30.36 -1.50 -0.55
N SER A 177 29.94 -0.23 -0.59
CA SER A 177 30.69 0.82 -1.27
C SER A 177 32.05 1.15 -0.64
N LYS A 178 32.27 0.77 0.61
CA LYS A 178 33.55 0.96 1.34
C LYS A 178 34.51 -0.23 1.16
N HIS A 179 34.06 -1.34 0.62
CA HIS A 179 34.81 -2.56 0.47
C HIS A 179 34.97 -2.89 -1.02
N ASP A 180 35.99 -2.30 -1.68
CA ASP A 180 36.25 -2.45 -3.12
C ASP A 180 36.35 -3.93 -3.59
N GLU A 181 36.72 -4.83 -2.66
CA GLU A 181 36.78 -6.27 -2.90
C GLU A 181 35.40 -6.88 -3.27
N LEU A 182 34.31 -6.24 -2.85
CA LEU A 182 32.96 -6.70 -3.09
C LEU A 182 32.44 -6.36 -4.48
N THR A 183 33.05 -5.39 -5.16
CA THR A 183 32.69 -5.02 -6.55
C THR A 183 33.25 -6.00 -7.58
N ASN A 184 34.19 -6.87 -7.20
CA ASN A 184 34.88 -7.82 -8.07
C ASN A 184 34.37 -9.28 -7.91
N ASN A 185 33.06 -9.54 -8.06
CA ASN A 185 32.43 -10.87 -8.04
C ASN A 185 32.49 -11.64 -6.70
N LYS A 186 33.01 -11.08 -5.62
CA LYS A 186 33.01 -11.69 -4.27
C LYS A 186 31.74 -11.42 -3.47
N ILE A 187 30.85 -10.57 -3.97
CA ILE A 187 29.55 -10.22 -3.32
C ILE A 187 28.68 -11.46 -3.07
N LEU A 188 28.92 -12.54 -3.79
CA LEU A 188 28.03 -13.70 -3.89
C LEU A 188 28.10 -14.70 -2.73
N ASN A 189 28.96 -14.53 -1.75
CA ASN A 189 29.15 -15.51 -0.65
C ASN A 189 29.17 -14.88 0.74
N MET A 190 28.50 -13.75 0.94
CA MET A 190 28.57 -13.09 2.22
C MET A 190 27.49 -13.63 3.18
N ASN A 191 27.84 -14.63 3.96
CA ASN A 191 27.24 -14.89 5.27
C ASN A 191 27.76 -13.87 6.32
N ASP A 192 27.93 -12.62 5.90
CA ASP A 192 28.43 -11.57 6.78
C ASP A 192 27.26 -11.09 7.66
N GLU A 193 27.42 -11.25 8.96
CA GLU A 193 26.43 -10.80 9.94
C GLU A 193 26.14 -9.30 9.81
N GLU A 194 27.09 -8.51 9.28
CA GLU A 194 26.92 -7.08 9.03
C GLU A 194 25.94 -6.77 7.88
N LEU A 195 25.66 -7.75 6.99
CA LEU A 195 24.66 -7.62 5.93
C LEU A 195 23.29 -8.17 6.31
N THR A 196 23.16 -8.78 7.47
CA THR A 196 21.85 -9.13 8.01
C THR A 196 21.17 -7.92 8.63
N SER A 197 19.85 -7.90 8.63
CA SER A 197 19.08 -6.81 9.23
C SER A 197 17.85 -7.33 9.97
N LYS A 198 17.29 -6.48 10.81
CA LYS A 198 15.99 -6.79 11.46
C LYS A 198 14.84 -6.92 10.46
N ALA A 199 14.97 -6.33 9.26
CA ALA A 199 13.94 -6.32 8.25
C ALA A 199 14.02 -7.51 7.29
N PHE A 200 15.24 -8.00 7.00
CA PHE A 200 15.46 -9.04 5.99
C PHE A 200 16.46 -10.06 6.50
N LYS A 201 16.13 -11.35 6.30
CA LYS A 201 17.03 -12.46 6.61
C LYS A 201 18.20 -12.57 5.63
N ASN A 202 18.02 -12.02 4.43
CA ASN A 202 19.01 -12.05 3.36
C ASN A 202 19.40 -10.62 2.98
N GLN A 203 20.60 -10.46 2.45
CA GLN A 203 21.03 -9.20 1.85
C GLN A 203 20.02 -8.73 0.81
N ILE A 204 19.66 -7.44 0.84
CA ILE A 204 18.77 -6.82 -0.13
C ILE A 204 19.52 -5.94 -1.14
N ALA A 205 20.63 -5.30 -0.74
CA ALA A 205 21.42 -4.52 -1.67
C ALA A 205 21.97 -5.41 -2.79
N TYR A 206 21.73 -5.01 -4.05
CA TYR A 206 22.10 -5.75 -5.26
C TYR A 206 21.48 -7.17 -5.35
N ASN A 207 20.34 -7.40 -4.73
CA ASN A 207 19.68 -8.70 -4.68
C ASN A 207 18.16 -8.59 -4.85
N LEU A 208 17.51 -9.73 -5.14
CA LEU A 208 16.07 -9.91 -5.16
C LEU A 208 15.70 -10.97 -4.12
N ILE A 209 14.68 -10.71 -3.30
CA ILE A 209 14.17 -11.67 -2.32
C ILE A 209 12.74 -12.05 -2.73
N PRO A 210 12.52 -13.25 -3.33
CA PRO A 210 11.21 -13.68 -3.82
C PRO A 210 10.34 -14.27 -2.71
N CYS A 211 10.31 -13.59 -1.56
CA CYS A 211 9.50 -13.99 -0.40
C CYS A 211 9.18 -12.75 0.43
N ILE A 212 7.89 -12.44 0.54
CA ILE A 212 7.39 -11.37 1.41
C ILE A 212 6.31 -11.95 2.32
N GLY A 213 6.50 -11.83 3.63
CA GLY A 213 5.65 -12.46 4.63
C GLY A 213 6.07 -13.90 4.97
N SER A 214 5.14 -14.69 5.47
CA SER A 214 5.32 -16.12 5.81
C SER A 214 4.66 -17.01 4.76
N PHE A 215 5.14 -18.23 4.62
CA PHE A 215 4.50 -19.23 3.76
C PHE A 215 3.19 -19.73 4.35
N THR A 216 2.24 -20.01 3.48
CA THR A 216 0.96 -20.66 3.76
C THR A 216 1.04 -22.17 3.38
N GLU A 217 -0.02 -22.93 3.67
CA GLU A 217 -0.05 -24.39 3.43
C GLU A 217 0.09 -24.78 1.94
N ASN A 218 -0.19 -23.87 1.02
CA ASN A 218 -0.08 -24.09 -0.43
C ASN A 218 1.21 -23.51 -1.04
N ASP A 219 2.23 -23.26 -0.21
CA ASP A 219 3.54 -22.71 -0.58
C ASP A 219 3.52 -21.27 -1.14
N PHE A 220 2.37 -20.61 -1.22
CA PHE A 220 2.30 -19.17 -1.44
C PHE A 220 2.65 -18.40 -0.18
N THR A 221 3.15 -17.20 -0.32
CA THR A 221 3.35 -16.32 0.83
C THR A 221 2.03 -15.64 1.23
N THR A 222 1.96 -15.20 2.49
CA THR A 222 0.81 -14.42 2.98
C THR A 222 0.60 -13.15 2.16
N GLU A 223 1.65 -12.53 1.62
CA GLU A 223 1.55 -11.35 0.76
C GLU A 223 0.89 -11.69 -0.59
N GLU A 224 1.25 -12.81 -1.20
CA GLU A 224 0.67 -13.30 -2.44
C GLU A 224 -0.81 -13.65 -2.29
N MET A 225 -1.18 -14.30 -1.17
CA MET A 225 -2.57 -14.62 -0.87
C MET A 225 -3.44 -13.39 -0.62
N LYS A 226 -2.87 -12.27 -0.12
CA LYS A 226 -3.60 -11.00 -0.01
C LYS A 226 -4.02 -10.50 -1.39
N MET A 227 -3.14 -10.54 -2.38
CA MET A 227 -3.47 -10.11 -3.74
C MET A 227 -4.74 -10.83 -4.25
N GLN A 228 -4.83 -12.14 -4.10
CA GLN A 228 -6.00 -12.89 -4.52
C GLN A 228 -7.25 -12.54 -3.71
N ASN A 229 -7.15 -12.65 -2.38
CA ASN A 229 -8.31 -12.60 -1.51
C ASN A 229 -8.90 -11.19 -1.42
N GLU A 230 -8.03 -10.18 -1.30
CA GLU A 230 -8.45 -8.79 -1.20
C GLU A 230 -9.00 -8.27 -2.53
N THR A 231 -8.34 -8.55 -3.69
CA THR A 231 -8.87 -8.18 -5.02
C THR A 231 -10.26 -8.77 -5.26
N ARG A 232 -10.49 -10.03 -4.90
CA ARG A 232 -11.84 -10.65 -5.01
C ARG A 232 -12.89 -9.88 -4.22
N LYS A 233 -12.55 -9.46 -3.00
CA LYS A 233 -13.45 -8.72 -2.11
C LYS A 233 -13.71 -7.31 -2.62
N ILE A 234 -12.66 -6.57 -2.98
CA ILE A 234 -12.72 -5.17 -3.43
C ILE A 234 -13.49 -5.04 -4.75
N MET A 235 -13.23 -5.94 -5.71
CA MET A 235 -13.83 -5.88 -7.03
C MET A 235 -15.17 -6.64 -7.13
N HIS A 236 -15.63 -7.25 -6.03
CA HIS A 236 -16.84 -8.11 -6.01
C HIS A 236 -16.79 -9.25 -7.04
N LEU A 237 -15.62 -9.86 -7.20
CA LEU A 237 -15.36 -10.97 -8.12
C LEU A 237 -14.91 -12.23 -7.36
N PRO A 238 -15.82 -12.96 -6.67
CA PRO A 238 -15.46 -14.06 -5.78
C PRO A 238 -14.72 -15.20 -6.51
N ASP A 239 -15.02 -15.40 -7.79
CA ASP A 239 -14.44 -16.48 -8.61
C ASP A 239 -13.18 -16.07 -9.38
N LEU A 240 -12.72 -14.82 -9.23
CA LEU A 240 -11.52 -14.31 -9.92
C LEU A 240 -10.32 -15.18 -9.57
N LYS A 241 -9.63 -15.67 -10.59
CA LYS A 241 -8.39 -16.45 -10.43
C LYS A 241 -7.20 -15.48 -10.41
N VAL A 242 -6.40 -15.54 -9.36
CA VAL A 242 -5.21 -14.71 -9.24
C VAL A 242 -4.04 -15.57 -8.82
N THR A 243 -2.93 -15.45 -9.52
CA THR A 243 -1.63 -15.94 -9.07
C THR A 243 -0.65 -14.79 -9.05
N CYS A 244 0.16 -14.73 -7.99
CA CYS A 244 1.09 -13.64 -7.78
C CYS A 244 2.41 -14.18 -7.23
N THR A 245 3.53 -13.62 -7.69
CA THR A 245 4.84 -13.77 -7.06
C THR A 245 5.26 -12.42 -6.50
N CYS A 246 5.49 -12.35 -5.18
CA CYS A 246 5.87 -11.11 -4.50
C CYS A 246 7.37 -11.06 -4.24
N VAL A 247 8.06 -10.09 -4.86
CA VAL A 247 9.51 -9.96 -4.80
C VAL A 247 9.90 -8.66 -4.11
N ARG A 248 10.74 -8.72 -3.06
CA ARG A 248 11.39 -7.55 -2.49
C ARG A 248 12.57 -7.16 -3.37
N VAL A 249 12.64 -5.89 -3.75
CA VAL A 249 13.69 -5.36 -4.62
C VAL A 249 14.46 -4.23 -3.93
N PRO A 250 15.73 -3.94 -4.33
CA PRO A 250 16.56 -2.90 -3.74
C PRO A 250 16.15 -1.50 -4.24
N VAL A 251 14.88 -1.19 -4.09
CA VAL A 251 14.27 0.11 -4.41
C VAL A 251 13.77 0.72 -3.12
N MET A 252 14.09 1.98 -2.88
CA MET A 252 13.80 2.62 -1.60
C MET A 252 12.30 2.78 -1.36
N ARG A 253 11.52 3.26 -2.36
CA ARG A 253 10.11 3.59 -2.23
C ARG A 253 9.38 3.40 -3.56
N SER A 254 8.07 3.22 -3.52
CA SER A 254 7.16 2.86 -4.61
C SER A 254 7.25 1.39 -5.04
N HIS A 255 6.10 0.73 -5.09
CA HIS A 255 5.97 -0.63 -5.62
C HIS A 255 5.69 -0.58 -7.12
N SER A 256 6.20 -1.56 -7.83
CA SER A 256 5.85 -1.79 -9.23
C SER A 256 5.30 -3.19 -9.42
N ILE A 257 4.37 -3.35 -10.35
CA ILE A 257 3.74 -4.64 -10.63
C ILE A 257 3.65 -4.84 -12.14
N SER A 258 4.13 -6.00 -12.61
CA SER A 258 3.83 -6.53 -13.92
C SER A 258 2.55 -7.35 -13.84
N VAL A 259 1.58 -7.03 -14.67
CA VAL A 259 0.25 -7.65 -14.65
C VAL A 259 -0.12 -8.17 -16.03
N THR A 260 -0.58 -9.41 -16.09
CA THR A 260 -1.21 -10.00 -17.28
C THR A 260 -2.64 -10.38 -16.92
N LEU A 261 -3.58 -9.92 -17.72
CA LEU A 261 -5.02 -10.14 -17.57
C LEU A 261 -5.52 -11.09 -18.66
N ASP A 262 -6.31 -12.10 -18.29
CA ASP A 262 -7.16 -12.83 -19.21
C ASP A 262 -8.58 -12.27 -19.14
N LEU A 263 -9.08 -11.75 -20.26
CA LEU A 263 -10.35 -11.06 -20.37
C LEU A 263 -11.43 -11.95 -20.99
N GLU A 264 -12.68 -11.65 -20.68
CA GLU A 264 -13.83 -12.33 -21.30
C GLU A 264 -13.95 -12.01 -22.78
N LYS A 265 -13.67 -10.75 -23.16
CA LYS A 265 -13.74 -10.25 -24.55
C LYS A 265 -12.43 -9.58 -24.91
N LYS A 266 -12.05 -9.71 -26.17
CA LYS A 266 -10.88 -9.02 -26.72
C LYS A 266 -11.12 -7.49 -26.70
N LEU A 267 -10.13 -6.77 -26.21
CA LEU A 267 -10.06 -5.29 -26.26
C LEU A 267 -8.91 -4.88 -27.16
N THR A 268 -9.06 -3.75 -27.85
CA THR A 268 -7.91 -3.14 -28.53
C THR A 268 -7.04 -2.39 -27.52
N ILE A 269 -5.75 -2.24 -27.83
CA ILE A 269 -4.84 -1.47 -26.99
C ILE A 269 -5.30 -0.01 -26.86
N ASN A 270 -5.92 0.55 -27.91
CA ASN A 270 -6.46 1.91 -27.87
C ASN A 270 -7.63 2.02 -26.90
N ASP A 271 -8.57 1.05 -26.88
CA ASP A 271 -9.69 1.06 -25.92
C ASP A 271 -9.17 1.03 -24.48
N VAL A 272 -8.14 0.22 -24.22
CA VAL A 272 -7.51 0.13 -22.90
C VAL A 272 -6.84 1.46 -22.51
N LYS A 273 -6.05 2.05 -23.42
CA LYS A 273 -5.38 3.34 -23.18
C LYS A 273 -6.38 4.48 -22.96
N ASP A 274 -7.44 4.55 -23.75
CA ASP A 274 -8.44 5.62 -23.63
C ASP A 274 -9.25 5.49 -22.35
N THR A 275 -9.54 4.27 -21.92
CA THR A 275 -10.17 4.04 -20.60
C THR A 275 -9.25 4.43 -19.45
N LEU A 276 -7.96 4.09 -19.51
CA LEU A 276 -7.00 4.41 -18.45
C LEU A 276 -6.70 5.91 -18.35
N LYS A 277 -6.73 6.66 -19.44
CA LYS A 277 -6.59 8.13 -19.43
C LYS A 277 -7.63 8.83 -18.56
N ASN A 278 -8.84 8.25 -18.47
CA ASN A 278 -9.98 8.81 -17.74
C ASN A 278 -10.24 8.11 -16.40
N ALA A 279 -9.43 7.12 -16.05
CA ALA A 279 -9.61 6.35 -14.82
C ALA A 279 -9.18 7.15 -13.58
N LYS A 280 -10.02 7.16 -12.54
CA LYS A 280 -9.69 7.81 -11.27
C LYS A 280 -8.48 7.13 -10.62
N GLY A 281 -7.55 7.91 -10.09
CA GLY A 281 -6.36 7.40 -9.42
C GLY A 281 -5.27 6.88 -10.37
N VAL A 282 -5.48 6.93 -11.70
CA VAL A 282 -4.55 6.46 -12.72
C VAL A 282 -3.96 7.63 -13.49
N LYS A 283 -2.67 7.50 -13.83
CA LYS A 283 -1.98 8.33 -14.82
C LYS A 283 -1.38 7.41 -15.87
N LEU A 284 -1.84 7.55 -17.13
CA LEU A 284 -1.27 6.82 -18.25
C LEU A 284 0.12 7.38 -18.59
N VAL A 285 1.14 6.53 -18.54
CA VAL A 285 2.53 6.84 -18.92
C VAL A 285 3.02 5.74 -19.85
N ASP A 286 2.74 5.87 -21.14
CA ASP A 286 2.97 4.80 -22.13
C ASP A 286 3.31 5.38 -23.51
N ASN A 287 4.60 5.69 -23.71
CA ASN A 287 5.14 6.14 -25.00
C ASN A 287 6.47 5.42 -25.28
N ASN A 288 6.45 4.44 -26.16
CA ASN A 288 7.62 3.62 -26.49
C ASN A 288 8.71 4.41 -27.23
N GLU A 289 8.35 5.37 -28.07
CA GLU A 289 9.30 6.18 -28.84
C GLU A 289 10.13 7.11 -27.95
N GLN A 290 9.49 7.62 -26.90
CA GLN A 290 10.12 8.50 -25.92
C GLN A 290 10.64 7.77 -24.68
N PHE A 291 10.56 6.43 -24.62
CA PHE A 291 10.93 5.62 -23.47
C PHE A 291 10.20 6.04 -22.17
N LEU A 292 8.94 6.48 -22.30
CA LEU A 292 8.11 6.88 -21.16
C LEU A 292 7.29 5.68 -20.68
N TYR A 293 7.53 5.28 -19.45
CA TYR A 293 6.84 4.19 -18.76
C TYR A 293 6.87 4.40 -17.25
N PRO A 294 5.98 3.74 -16.49
CA PRO A 294 5.94 3.86 -15.02
C PRO A 294 7.24 3.43 -14.37
N MET A 295 7.73 4.24 -13.43
CA MET A 295 8.93 3.92 -12.66
C MET A 295 8.77 4.33 -11.19
N PRO A 296 9.38 3.59 -10.23
CA PRO A 296 9.30 3.90 -8.79
C PRO A 296 9.71 5.33 -8.43
N LEU A 297 10.78 5.83 -9.04
CA LEU A 297 11.25 7.20 -8.76
C LEU A 297 10.23 8.28 -9.16
N ASN A 298 9.44 8.02 -10.22
CA ASN A 298 8.47 9.00 -10.72
C ASN A 298 7.17 9.01 -9.90
N THR A 299 6.87 7.91 -9.20
CA THR A 299 5.64 7.76 -8.40
C THR A 299 5.86 7.98 -6.91
N THR A 300 7.12 8.10 -6.48
CA THR A 300 7.44 8.35 -5.08
C THR A 300 6.86 9.68 -4.61
N ASP A 301 6.19 9.66 -3.48
CA ASP A 301 5.49 10.79 -2.84
C ASP A 301 4.28 11.34 -3.63
N LEU A 302 3.73 10.53 -4.56
CA LEU A 302 2.51 10.85 -5.31
C LEU A 302 1.32 9.99 -4.88
N ASP A 303 0.11 10.55 -5.06
CA ASP A 303 -1.17 9.89 -4.73
C ASP A 303 -1.77 9.12 -5.92
N ILE A 304 -1.02 8.96 -6.99
CA ILE A 304 -1.49 8.39 -8.25
C ILE A 304 -0.76 7.10 -8.57
N VAL A 305 -1.42 6.21 -9.31
CA VAL A 305 -0.83 5.01 -9.89
C VAL A 305 -0.51 5.28 -11.36
N GLU A 306 0.77 5.24 -11.73
CA GLU A 306 1.17 5.28 -13.13
C GLU A 306 0.98 3.90 -13.77
N VAL A 307 0.40 3.87 -14.97
CA VAL A 307 0.15 2.65 -15.76
C VAL A 307 0.71 2.84 -17.16
N GLY A 308 1.41 1.84 -17.68
CA GLY A 308 1.98 1.85 -19.01
C GLY A 308 2.46 0.47 -19.44
N ARG A 309 3.31 0.42 -20.48
CA ARG A 309 3.75 -0.84 -21.08
C ARG A 309 2.57 -1.72 -21.51
N ILE A 310 1.48 -1.09 -21.98
CA ILE A 310 0.23 -1.74 -22.35
C ILE A 310 0.43 -2.40 -23.72
N ARG A 311 0.14 -3.71 -23.78
CA ARG A 311 0.33 -4.52 -24.98
C ARG A 311 -0.60 -5.71 -24.99
N GLU A 312 -0.88 -6.28 -26.18
CA GLU A 312 -1.54 -7.57 -26.28
C GLU A 312 -0.65 -8.64 -25.61
N ASP A 313 -1.29 -9.54 -24.89
CA ASP A 313 -0.60 -10.68 -24.32
C ASP A 313 -0.41 -11.78 -25.37
N LEU A 314 0.68 -12.54 -25.27
CA LEU A 314 1.01 -13.59 -26.23
C LEU A 314 0.56 -14.99 -25.81
N VAL A 315 0.02 -15.12 -24.58
CA VAL A 315 -0.39 -16.41 -23.99
C VAL A 315 -1.92 -16.55 -24.02
N PHE A 316 -2.64 -15.51 -23.63
CA PHE A 316 -4.10 -15.51 -23.60
C PHE A 316 -4.67 -14.85 -24.88
N GLU A 317 -5.63 -15.49 -25.52
CA GLU A 317 -6.27 -14.96 -26.75
C GLU A 317 -6.86 -13.55 -26.54
N ASN A 318 -7.48 -13.31 -25.39
CA ASN A 318 -8.03 -12.01 -25.01
C ASN A 318 -7.14 -11.31 -23.95
N GLY A 319 -5.84 -11.56 -23.99
CA GLY A 319 -4.92 -11.11 -22.95
C GLY A 319 -4.45 -9.68 -23.14
N ILE A 320 -4.29 -8.97 -22.02
CA ILE A 320 -3.64 -7.67 -21.94
C ILE A 320 -2.55 -7.74 -20.88
N SER A 321 -1.34 -7.34 -21.23
CA SER A 321 -0.24 -7.15 -20.31
C SER A 321 0.05 -5.66 -20.11
N LEU A 322 0.31 -5.25 -18.86
CA LEU A 322 0.66 -3.89 -18.47
C LEU A 322 1.69 -3.87 -17.35
N PHE A 323 2.22 -2.71 -17.07
CA PHE A 323 3.07 -2.44 -15.91
C PHE A 323 2.54 -1.23 -15.18
N CYS A 324 2.50 -1.28 -13.86
CA CYS A 324 2.10 -0.14 -13.04
C CYS A 324 3.10 0.12 -11.93
N SER A 325 3.11 1.36 -11.45
CA SER A 325 3.90 1.78 -10.30
C SER A 325 3.12 2.79 -9.46
N GLY A 326 3.27 2.70 -8.13
CA GLY A 326 2.60 3.60 -7.19
C GLY A 326 3.28 3.60 -5.83
N ASP A 327 3.12 4.70 -5.10
CA ASP A 327 3.69 4.85 -3.76
C ASP A 327 2.89 4.06 -2.73
N GLN A 328 3.51 3.00 -2.21
CA GLN A 328 2.88 2.09 -1.27
C GLN A 328 2.62 2.71 0.13
N ILE A 329 3.34 3.79 0.49
CA ILE A 329 3.10 4.47 1.77
C ILE A 329 2.00 5.53 1.61
N ARG A 330 1.89 6.15 0.41
CA ARG A 330 0.84 7.12 0.08
C ARG A 330 -0.40 6.41 -0.44
N LYS A 331 -0.54 6.27 -1.77
CA LYS A 331 -1.75 5.67 -2.36
C LYS A 331 -1.99 4.25 -1.85
N GLY A 332 -0.93 3.48 -1.66
CA GLY A 332 -1.03 2.11 -1.12
C GLY A 332 -1.40 2.02 0.37
N ALA A 333 -1.42 3.13 1.13
CA ALA A 333 -1.71 3.12 2.56
C ALA A 333 -2.36 4.42 3.03
N ALA A 334 -1.55 5.45 3.36
CA ALA A 334 -2.00 6.65 4.03
C ALA A 334 -3.05 7.43 3.24
N THR A 335 -2.80 7.68 1.96
CA THR A 335 -3.74 8.40 1.09
C THR A 335 -5.05 7.66 0.94
N ASN A 336 -5.01 6.33 0.74
CA ASN A 336 -6.24 5.54 0.61
C ASN A 336 -7.07 5.60 1.90
N ALA A 337 -6.43 5.50 3.08
CA ALA A 337 -7.12 5.62 4.36
C ALA A 337 -7.73 7.03 4.56
N VAL A 338 -7.02 8.09 4.18
CA VAL A 338 -7.54 9.46 4.25
C VAL A 338 -8.66 9.67 3.23
N GLN A 339 -8.58 9.10 2.03
CA GLN A 339 -9.68 9.14 1.05
C GLN A 339 -10.92 8.36 1.53
N ILE A 340 -10.74 7.28 2.29
CA ILE A 340 -11.88 6.59 2.96
C ILE A 340 -12.53 7.53 3.96
N LEU A 341 -11.76 8.26 4.77
CA LEU A 341 -12.28 9.29 5.69
C LEU A 341 -13.07 10.36 4.93
N GLU A 342 -12.58 10.82 3.77
CA GLU A 342 -13.24 11.84 2.95
C GLU A 342 -14.63 11.42 2.44
N LEU A 343 -14.97 10.13 2.42
CA LEU A 343 -16.31 9.67 2.07
C LEU A 343 -17.38 10.03 3.11
N PHE A 344 -16.97 10.51 4.30
CA PHE A 344 -17.85 10.83 5.44
C PHE A 344 -17.88 12.30 5.82
N ILE A 345 -17.15 13.17 5.13
CA ILE A 345 -17.02 14.59 5.45
C ILE A 345 -17.36 15.49 4.26
#